data_b87b609bbdf47e37a4c1da30cf8179c0
#
_entry.id   b87b609bbdf47e37a4c1da30cf8179c0
#
_cell.length_a   1.000
_cell.length_b   1.000
_cell.length_c   1.000
_cell.angle_alpha   90.00
_cell.angle_beta   90.00
_cell.angle_gamma   90.00
#
_symmetry.space_group_name_H-M   'P 1'
#
loop_
_entity.id
_entity.type
_entity.pdbx_description
1 polymer ?
#
loop_
_entity_poly.entity_id
_entity_poly.type
_entity_poly.pdbx_seq_one_letter_code
_entity_poly.pdbx_strand_id
1 'polypeptide(L)'
;LIVEDDITFGMMLKTWLGKKGFEVSSVSNIARARKHIESQNVDLILSDLRLPDHEGIDLLKWMNEQGMDIPLIIMTGYADIQSAVQAMKLGARDYIAKPVNPEELLKKISECLQSEKSPATHNVAKSSSKKGASTSSKDSTENHRAYLEGESDAAKQLYNYVGLVAPTNMSVLINGSSGTGKEYVAHRIHQLSKRNDKPFIAVDCGSIPKELAASEFF
;
A
#
# COMPACT_ATOMS: atom_id res chain seq x y z
N LEU A 1 -18.96 4.49 -4.90
CA LEU A 1 -19.09 3.60 -6.07
C LEU A 1 -18.14 2.43 -5.93
N ILE A 2 -18.59 1.19 -6.18
CA ILE A 2 -17.77 -0.02 -6.27
C ILE A 2 -17.65 -0.42 -7.75
N VAL A 3 -16.43 -0.70 -8.21
CA VAL A 3 -16.14 -1.20 -9.56
C VAL A 3 -15.47 -2.57 -9.40
N GLU A 4 -16.23 -3.63 -9.64
CA GLU A 4 -15.85 -5.02 -9.35
C GLU A 4 -16.58 -5.95 -10.30
N ASP A 5 -15.85 -6.81 -11.01
CA ASP A 5 -16.43 -7.76 -11.97
C ASP A 5 -17.00 -9.02 -11.30
N ASP A 6 -16.48 -9.42 -10.14
CA ASP A 6 -17.11 -10.44 -9.31
C ASP A 6 -18.39 -9.88 -8.68
N ILE A 7 -19.54 -10.26 -9.29
CA ILE A 7 -20.87 -9.82 -8.86
C ILE A 7 -21.12 -10.20 -7.40
N THR A 8 -20.69 -11.38 -6.96
CA THR A 8 -20.91 -11.87 -5.59
C THR A 8 -20.14 -11.02 -4.59
N PHE A 9 -18.88 -10.77 -4.85
CA PHE A 9 -18.02 -9.93 -4.02
C PHE A 9 -18.51 -8.48 -4.00
N GLY A 10 -18.85 -7.92 -5.16
CA GLY A 10 -19.42 -6.58 -5.27
C GLY A 10 -20.73 -6.41 -4.50
N MET A 11 -21.65 -7.39 -4.56
CA MET A 11 -22.90 -7.39 -3.79
C MET A 11 -22.67 -7.54 -2.30
N MET A 12 -21.72 -8.37 -1.89
CA MET A 12 -21.32 -8.53 -0.49
C MET A 12 -20.80 -7.19 0.08
N LEU A 13 -19.88 -6.54 -0.60
CA LEU A 13 -19.35 -5.23 -0.21
C LEU A 13 -20.45 -4.16 -0.17
N LYS A 14 -21.30 -4.10 -1.20
CA LYS A 14 -22.43 -3.17 -1.25
C LYS A 14 -23.37 -3.34 -0.05
N THR A 15 -23.75 -4.57 0.24
CA THR A 15 -24.65 -4.88 1.36
C THR A 15 -24.01 -4.53 2.69
N TRP A 16 -22.74 -4.86 2.86
CA TRP A 16 -22.02 -4.62 4.09
C TRP A 16 -21.78 -3.11 4.34
N LEU A 17 -21.34 -2.36 3.33
CA LEU A 17 -21.17 -0.90 3.44
C LEU A 17 -22.52 -0.20 3.65
N GLY A 18 -23.60 -0.67 2.99
CA GLY A 18 -24.95 -0.16 3.21
C GLY A 18 -25.38 -0.29 4.67
N LYS A 19 -25.08 -1.42 5.34
CA LYS A 19 -25.32 -1.59 6.80
C LYS A 19 -24.49 -0.64 7.67
N LYS A 20 -23.39 -0.09 7.15
CA LYS A 20 -22.56 0.91 7.82
C LYS A 20 -23.00 2.35 7.55
N GLY A 21 -24.10 2.56 6.80
CA GLY A 21 -24.69 3.86 6.55
C GLY A 21 -24.21 4.55 5.27
N PHE A 22 -23.48 3.85 4.39
CA PHE A 22 -23.07 4.39 3.11
C PHE A 22 -24.13 4.12 2.04
N GLU A 23 -24.35 5.09 1.15
CA GLU A 23 -25.08 4.88 -0.10
C GLU A 23 -24.11 4.28 -1.13
N VAL A 24 -24.40 3.07 -1.63
CA VAL A 24 -23.44 2.31 -2.41
C VAL A 24 -24.04 1.85 -3.73
N SER A 25 -23.41 2.26 -4.83
CA SER A 25 -23.63 1.71 -6.18
C SER A 25 -22.50 0.73 -6.53
N SER A 26 -22.83 -0.31 -7.30
CA SER A 26 -21.85 -1.29 -7.79
C SER A 26 -22.00 -1.47 -9.29
N VAL A 27 -20.88 -1.46 -10.00
CA VAL A 27 -20.76 -1.68 -11.44
C VAL A 27 -19.68 -2.69 -11.75
N SER A 28 -19.75 -3.36 -12.89
CA SER A 28 -18.90 -4.51 -13.21
C SER A 28 -17.73 -4.21 -14.15
N ASN A 29 -17.59 -2.98 -14.64
CA ASN A 29 -16.52 -2.59 -15.56
C ASN A 29 -16.33 -1.07 -15.61
N ILE A 30 -15.24 -0.62 -16.22
CA ILE A 30 -14.85 0.79 -16.31
C ILE A 30 -15.82 1.60 -17.15
N ALA A 31 -16.33 1.04 -18.25
CA ALA A 31 -17.28 1.77 -19.10
C ALA A 31 -18.56 2.18 -18.35
N ARG A 32 -19.07 1.27 -17.49
CA ARG A 32 -20.20 1.57 -16.61
C ARG A 32 -19.83 2.52 -15.48
N ALA A 33 -18.61 2.41 -14.95
CA ALA A 33 -18.11 3.30 -13.90
C ALA A 33 -18.05 4.75 -14.41
N ARG A 34 -17.48 4.99 -15.59
CA ARG A 34 -17.43 6.32 -16.24
C ARG A 34 -18.83 6.92 -16.40
N LYS A 35 -19.75 6.15 -16.99
CA LYS A 35 -21.13 6.60 -17.15
C LYS A 35 -21.82 6.93 -15.83
N HIS A 36 -21.53 6.16 -14.77
CA HIS A 36 -22.10 6.41 -13.46
C HIS A 36 -21.54 7.70 -12.84
N ILE A 37 -20.22 7.90 -12.91
CA ILE A 37 -19.53 9.10 -12.41
C ILE A 37 -20.01 10.37 -13.14
N GLU A 38 -20.26 10.30 -14.45
CA GLU A 38 -20.79 11.42 -15.24
C GLU A 38 -22.24 11.77 -14.89
N SER A 39 -23.02 10.80 -14.41
CA SER A 39 -24.47 10.97 -14.17
C SER A 39 -24.84 11.19 -12.71
N GLN A 40 -23.98 10.87 -11.77
CA GLN A 40 -24.24 10.91 -10.33
C GLN A 40 -23.01 11.41 -9.56
N ASN A 41 -23.27 12.07 -8.43
CA ASN A 41 -22.18 12.44 -7.51
C ASN A 41 -21.62 11.21 -6.84
N VAL A 42 -20.30 11.10 -6.83
CA VAL A 42 -19.56 10.00 -6.22
C VAL A 42 -18.50 10.60 -5.30
N ASP A 43 -18.60 10.31 -4.02
CA ASP A 43 -17.67 10.83 -2.99
C ASP A 43 -16.42 9.95 -2.86
N LEU A 44 -16.48 8.66 -3.25
CA LEU A 44 -15.37 7.73 -3.18
C LEU A 44 -15.58 6.55 -4.13
N ILE A 45 -14.49 6.07 -4.71
CA ILE A 45 -14.48 4.90 -5.59
C ILE A 45 -13.62 3.79 -4.98
N LEU A 46 -14.20 2.58 -4.91
CA LEU A 46 -13.47 1.34 -4.66
C LEU A 46 -13.39 0.59 -5.98
N SER A 47 -12.22 0.41 -6.54
CA SER A 47 -12.06 -0.26 -7.83
C SER A 47 -11.18 -1.50 -7.71
N ASP A 48 -11.62 -2.62 -8.26
CA ASP A 48 -10.68 -3.70 -8.52
C ASP A 48 -9.60 -3.21 -9.50
N LEU A 49 -8.40 -3.71 -9.30
CA LEU A 49 -7.29 -3.48 -10.19
C LEU A 49 -7.51 -4.15 -11.54
N ARG A 50 -7.99 -5.39 -11.54
CA ARG A 50 -8.20 -6.20 -12.75
C ARG A 50 -9.69 -6.29 -13.08
N LEU A 51 -10.07 -5.64 -14.14
CA LEU A 51 -11.43 -5.64 -14.66
C LEU A 51 -11.44 -6.24 -16.08
N PRO A 52 -12.57 -6.76 -16.57
CA PRO A 52 -12.62 -7.50 -17.83
C PRO A 52 -12.37 -6.65 -19.06
N ASP A 53 -12.62 -5.34 -18.98
CA ASP A 53 -12.44 -4.40 -20.09
C ASP A 53 -11.10 -3.68 -20.03
N HIS A 54 -10.65 -3.28 -18.84
CA HIS A 54 -9.41 -2.51 -18.60
C HIS A 54 -8.92 -2.69 -17.17
N GLU A 55 -7.74 -2.15 -16.87
CA GLU A 55 -7.26 -2.10 -15.49
C GLU A 55 -7.92 -0.95 -14.71
N GLY A 56 -8.13 -1.13 -13.39
CA GLY A 56 -8.66 -0.07 -12.51
C GLY A 56 -7.83 1.22 -12.54
N ILE A 57 -6.54 1.12 -12.88
CA ILE A 57 -5.63 2.25 -13.12
C ILE A 57 -6.09 3.12 -14.30
N ASP A 58 -6.72 2.55 -15.31
CA ASP A 58 -7.18 3.31 -16.47
C ASP A 58 -8.39 4.18 -16.14
N LEU A 59 -9.19 3.80 -15.13
CA LEU A 59 -10.21 4.67 -14.58
C LEU A 59 -9.58 5.89 -13.91
N LEU A 60 -8.53 5.71 -13.15
CA LEU A 60 -7.80 6.79 -12.47
C LEU A 60 -7.17 7.75 -13.48
N LYS A 61 -6.53 7.25 -14.53
CA LYS A 61 -5.97 8.09 -15.61
C LYS A 61 -7.05 8.95 -16.26
N TRP A 62 -8.18 8.31 -16.63
CA TRP A 62 -9.31 9.02 -17.22
C TRP A 62 -9.87 10.10 -16.28
N MET A 63 -10.03 9.82 -14.99
CA MET A 63 -10.47 10.82 -14.01
C MET A 63 -9.52 12.01 -13.94
N ASN A 64 -8.21 11.75 -13.94
CA ASN A 64 -7.19 12.81 -13.95
C ASN A 64 -7.25 13.66 -15.23
N GLU A 65 -7.46 13.04 -16.40
CA GLU A 65 -7.65 13.74 -17.67
C GLU A 65 -8.91 14.64 -17.69
N GLN A 66 -9.95 14.22 -16.98
CA GLN A 66 -11.19 15.01 -16.83
C GLN A 66 -11.11 16.04 -15.69
N GLY A 67 -10.01 16.10 -14.95
CA GLY A 67 -9.84 17.01 -13.80
C GLY A 67 -10.75 16.67 -12.61
N MET A 68 -11.15 15.42 -12.46
CA MET A 68 -12.00 14.95 -11.38
C MET A 68 -11.14 14.60 -10.16
N ASP A 69 -11.44 15.18 -9.01
CA ASP A 69 -10.74 14.93 -7.73
C ASP A 69 -11.59 14.04 -6.81
N ILE A 70 -11.93 12.84 -7.31
CA ILE A 70 -12.67 11.84 -6.54
C ILE A 70 -11.67 10.84 -5.95
N PRO A 71 -11.62 10.64 -4.62
CA PRO A 71 -10.71 9.67 -4.02
C PRO A 71 -11.01 8.26 -4.51
N LEU A 72 -9.96 7.58 -5.00
CA LEU A 72 -10.03 6.22 -5.51
C LEU A 72 -9.12 5.32 -4.68
N ILE A 73 -9.70 4.23 -4.15
CA ILE A 73 -8.99 3.15 -3.46
C ILE A 73 -8.97 1.93 -4.39
N ILE A 74 -7.77 1.41 -4.66
CA ILE A 74 -7.60 0.20 -5.46
C ILE A 74 -7.72 -1.04 -4.58
N MET A 75 -8.52 -2.01 -5.01
CA MET A 75 -8.54 -3.36 -4.44
C MET A 75 -7.70 -4.27 -5.33
N THR A 76 -6.77 -5.04 -4.76
CA THR A 76 -5.84 -5.87 -5.55
C THR A 76 -5.59 -7.22 -4.91
N GLY A 77 -5.38 -8.25 -5.73
CA GLY A 77 -4.90 -9.56 -5.27
C GLY A 77 -3.42 -9.51 -4.86
N TYR A 78 -2.98 -10.48 -4.08
CA TYR A 78 -1.64 -10.57 -3.48
C TYR A 78 -0.44 -10.49 -4.45
N ALA A 79 -0.66 -10.66 -5.74
CA ALA A 79 0.43 -10.76 -6.73
C ALA A 79 0.77 -9.44 -7.43
N ASP A 80 0.11 -8.33 -7.15
CA ASP A 80 0.15 -7.14 -8.01
C ASP A 80 0.61 -5.86 -7.31
N ILE A 81 1.67 -5.99 -6.50
CA ILE A 81 2.28 -4.84 -5.78
C ILE A 81 2.77 -3.76 -6.76
N GLN A 82 3.24 -4.15 -7.95
CA GLN A 82 3.72 -3.19 -8.95
C GLN A 82 2.61 -2.27 -9.43
N SER A 83 1.46 -2.83 -9.72
CA SER A 83 0.28 -2.08 -10.18
C SER A 83 -0.30 -1.22 -9.05
N ALA A 84 -0.28 -1.68 -7.80
CA ALA A 84 -0.65 -0.85 -6.64
C ALA A 84 0.27 0.37 -6.49
N VAL A 85 1.58 0.18 -6.62
CA VAL A 85 2.56 1.28 -6.61
C VAL A 85 2.34 2.25 -7.77
N GLN A 86 2.03 1.74 -8.95
CA GLN A 86 1.72 2.57 -10.11
C GLN A 86 0.44 3.38 -9.89
N ALA A 87 -0.60 2.77 -9.33
CA ALA A 87 -1.84 3.46 -8.97
C ALA A 87 -1.59 4.62 -8.00
N MET A 88 -0.78 4.40 -6.96
CA MET A 88 -0.41 5.44 -5.99
C MET A 88 0.36 6.60 -6.66
N LYS A 89 1.27 6.31 -7.61
CA LYS A 89 1.98 7.35 -8.38
C LYS A 89 1.06 8.15 -9.29
N LEU A 90 -0.03 7.57 -9.75
CA LEU A 90 -1.04 8.21 -10.59
C LEU A 90 -2.10 8.96 -9.78
N GLY A 91 -2.01 8.95 -8.45
CA GLY A 91 -2.91 9.69 -7.57
C GLY A 91 -4.01 8.87 -6.92
N ALA A 92 -3.95 7.52 -6.96
CA ALA A 92 -4.83 6.72 -6.12
C ALA A 92 -4.64 7.12 -4.66
N ARG A 93 -5.75 7.25 -3.93
CA ARG A 93 -5.72 7.68 -2.53
C ARG A 93 -5.12 6.63 -1.62
N ASP A 94 -5.46 5.37 -1.88
CA ASP A 94 -4.95 4.22 -1.14
C ASP A 94 -5.16 2.92 -1.94
N TYR A 95 -4.70 1.81 -1.37
CA TYR A 95 -4.98 0.47 -1.90
C TYR A 95 -5.27 -0.51 -0.77
N ILE A 96 -5.96 -1.61 -1.09
CA ILE A 96 -6.31 -2.70 -0.17
C ILE A 96 -6.04 -4.03 -0.85
N ALA A 97 -5.37 -4.94 -0.12
CA ALA A 97 -5.16 -6.30 -0.59
C ALA A 97 -6.42 -7.15 -0.41
N LYS A 98 -6.76 -7.97 -1.41
CA LYS A 98 -7.77 -9.03 -1.28
C LYS A 98 -7.11 -10.29 -0.63
N PRO A 99 -7.72 -10.96 0.33
CA PRO A 99 -9.08 -10.75 0.85
C PRO A 99 -9.20 -9.48 1.69
N VAL A 100 -10.25 -8.70 1.44
CA VAL A 100 -10.46 -7.39 2.06
C VAL A 100 -10.80 -7.56 3.54
N ASN A 101 -10.00 -6.95 4.41
CA ASN A 101 -10.32 -6.84 5.83
C ASN A 101 -11.38 -5.72 6.02
N PRO A 102 -12.56 -6.03 6.59
CA PRO A 102 -13.63 -5.06 6.74
C PRO A 102 -13.28 -3.84 7.60
N GLU A 103 -12.51 -4.03 8.68
CA GLU A 103 -12.13 -2.92 9.57
C GLU A 103 -11.12 -1.98 8.90
N GLU A 104 -10.16 -2.55 8.18
CA GLU A 104 -9.18 -1.79 7.40
C GLU A 104 -9.87 -0.98 6.29
N LEU A 105 -10.81 -1.60 5.57
CA LEU A 105 -11.58 -0.91 4.53
C LEU A 105 -12.36 0.27 5.09
N LEU A 106 -13.08 0.12 6.21
CA LEU A 106 -13.82 1.22 6.84
C LEU A 106 -12.89 2.35 7.26
N LYS A 107 -11.75 2.02 7.85
CA LYS A 107 -10.76 3.02 8.26
C LYS A 107 -10.28 3.84 7.06
N LYS A 108 -9.86 3.18 5.98
CA LYS A 108 -9.39 3.85 4.74
C LYS A 108 -10.48 4.70 4.09
N ILE A 109 -11.72 4.21 4.00
CA ILE A 109 -12.86 4.99 3.51
C ILE A 109 -13.07 6.24 4.36
N SER A 110 -13.07 6.11 5.69
CA SER A 110 -13.26 7.22 6.60
C SER A 110 -12.16 8.28 6.49
N GLU A 111 -10.91 7.85 6.37
CA GLU A 111 -9.75 8.72 6.18
C GLU A 111 -9.83 9.49 4.85
N CYS A 112 -10.24 8.83 3.77
CA CYS A 112 -10.43 9.46 2.48
C CYS A 112 -11.53 10.54 2.50
N LEU A 113 -12.69 10.23 3.08
CA LEU A 113 -13.82 11.16 3.14
C LEU A 113 -13.61 12.33 4.14
N GLN A 114 -12.76 12.15 5.15
CA GLN A 114 -12.42 13.23 6.08
C GLN A 114 -11.41 14.22 5.52
N SER A 115 -10.52 13.77 4.63
CA SER A 115 -9.50 14.63 4.01
C SER A 115 -10.08 15.70 3.07
N GLU A 116 -11.29 15.53 2.57
CA GLU A 116 -11.97 16.52 1.73
C GLU A 116 -12.48 17.74 2.51
N LYS A 117 -12.53 17.68 3.83
CA LYS A 117 -12.97 18.80 4.69
C LYS A 117 -11.85 19.77 5.08
N SER A 118 -10.62 19.53 4.64
CA SER A 118 -9.49 20.45 4.85
C SER A 118 -8.87 20.80 3.50
N PRO A 119 -8.70 22.09 3.15
CA PRO A 119 -8.05 22.45 1.89
C PRO A 119 -6.61 21.91 1.87
N ALA A 120 -6.35 21.03 0.93
CA ALA A 120 -5.06 20.38 0.75
C ALA A 120 -4.00 21.42 0.37
N THR A 121 -3.10 21.72 1.28
CA THR A 121 -1.82 22.33 0.97
C THR A 121 -0.89 21.22 0.43
N HIS A 122 -0.80 21.14 -0.87
CA HIS A 122 0.27 20.40 -1.53
C HIS A 122 1.60 21.11 -1.26
N ASN A 123 2.28 20.74 -0.17
CA ASN A 123 3.67 21.11 0.02
C ASN A 123 4.57 20.10 -0.67
N VAL A 124 4.85 20.38 -1.93
CA VAL A 124 6.04 19.86 -2.60
C VAL A 124 7.25 20.58 -1.99
N ALA A 125 7.81 20.01 -0.94
CA ALA A 125 9.08 20.47 -0.40
C ALA A 125 10.22 20.08 -1.35
N LYS A 126 10.61 21.01 -2.21
CA LYS A 126 11.95 21.06 -2.76
C LYS A 126 12.91 21.32 -1.60
N SER A 127 13.66 20.34 -1.14
CA SER A 127 14.83 20.60 -0.30
C SER A 127 16.08 20.65 -1.16
N SER A 128 16.55 21.85 -1.34
CA SER A 128 17.89 22.19 -1.83
C SER A 128 18.95 21.79 -0.80
N SER A 129 20.01 21.22 -1.33
CA SER A 129 21.31 20.94 -0.68
C SER A 129 21.80 22.01 0.29
N LYS A 130 22.32 21.61 1.45
CA LYS A 130 23.48 22.25 2.09
C LYS A 130 24.36 21.21 2.80
N LYS A 131 25.63 21.23 2.38
CA LYS A 131 26.78 20.60 3.05
C LYS A 131 26.96 21.15 4.46
N GLY A 132 27.39 20.30 5.38
CA GLY A 132 27.93 20.73 6.67
C GLY A 132 28.53 19.55 7.39
N ALA A 133 29.83 19.57 7.60
CA ALA A 133 30.71 18.51 8.05
C ALA A 133 30.76 18.31 9.57
N SER A 134 31.22 17.10 9.96
CA SER A 134 31.99 16.73 11.18
C SER A 134 31.27 16.84 12.54
N THR A 135 31.31 15.89 13.43
CA THR A 135 32.39 15.13 14.10
C THR A 135 31.79 14.20 15.15
N SER A 136 32.34 12.99 15.22
CA SER A 136 32.66 12.16 16.38
C SER A 136 31.66 12.02 17.57
N SER A 137 31.23 10.90 18.01
CA SER A 137 31.95 9.83 18.67
C SER A 137 30.98 8.88 19.42
N LYS A 138 31.32 7.63 19.38
CA LYS A 138 31.29 6.59 20.42
C LYS A 138 30.06 5.68 20.53
N ASP A 139 30.43 4.45 20.19
CA ASP A 139 30.18 3.20 20.88
C ASP A 139 28.77 2.75 21.20
N SER A 140 28.31 1.84 20.36
CA SER A 140 27.78 0.57 20.84
C SER A 140 28.01 -0.47 19.72
N THR A 141 28.82 -1.46 20.07
CA THR A 141 29.17 -2.65 19.31
C THR A 141 27.91 -3.46 18.98
N GLU A 142 27.35 -3.23 17.82
CA GLU A 142 26.53 -4.20 17.12
C GLU A 142 27.17 -4.48 15.77
N ASN A 143 27.46 -5.76 15.55
CA ASN A 143 28.08 -6.34 14.38
C ASN A 143 27.41 -5.82 13.08
N HIS A 144 27.84 -4.68 12.55
CA HIS A 144 27.53 -4.27 11.20
C HIS A 144 28.26 -5.20 10.24
N ARG A 145 27.66 -6.36 9.92
CA ARG A 145 28.01 -7.06 8.70
C ARG A 145 27.78 -6.07 7.56
N ALA A 146 28.85 -5.62 6.93
CA ALA A 146 28.77 -4.78 5.73
C ALA A 146 28.10 -5.61 4.64
N TYR A 147 26.80 -5.39 4.43
CA TYR A 147 26.08 -6.00 3.33
C TYR A 147 26.41 -5.25 2.03
N LEU A 148 26.76 -5.99 0.98
CA LEU A 148 26.95 -5.43 -0.34
C LEU A 148 25.59 -5.18 -1.00
N GLU A 149 25.31 -3.93 -1.30
CA GLU A 149 24.11 -3.58 -2.09
C GLU A 149 24.33 -3.95 -3.56
N GLY A 150 23.38 -4.65 -4.16
CA GLY A 150 23.44 -5.01 -5.58
C GLY A 150 23.21 -3.77 -6.46
N GLU A 151 24.05 -3.62 -7.48
CA GLU A 151 23.96 -2.51 -8.45
C GLU A 151 23.10 -2.81 -9.67
N SER A 152 22.56 -4.04 -9.79
CA SER A 152 21.69 -4.42 -10.91
C SER A 152 20.40 -3.61 -10.93
N ASP A 153 19.78 -3.48 -12.09
CA ASP A 153 18.50 -2.79 -12.23
C ASP A 153 17.39 -3.46 -11.41
N ALA A 154 17.43 -4.79 -11.29
CA ALA A 154 16.53 -5.54 -10.42
C ALA A 154 16.75 -5.20 -8.93
N ALA A 155 17.99 -5.03 -8.48
CA ALA A 155 18.30 -4.61 -7.12
C ALA A 155 17.83 -3.17 -6.85
N LYS A 156 18.03 -2.26 -7.79
CA LYS A 156 17.53 -0.87 -7.69
C LYS A 156 16.01 -0.83 -7.60
N GLN A 157 15.30 -1.65 -8.38
CA GLN A 157 13.86 -1.77 -8.29
C GLN A 157 13.41 -2.32 -6.91
N LEU A 158 14.09 -3.36 -6.41
CA LEU A 158 13.82 -3.90 -5.09
C LEU A 158 13.97 -2.84 -4.00
N TYR A 159 15.05 -2.05 -4.02
CA TYR A 159 15.27 -1.00 -3.03
C TYR A 159 14.28 0.16 -3.16
N ASN A 160 13.81 0.46 -4.36
CA ASN A 160 12.70 1.40 -4.55
C ASN A 160 11.42 0.89 -3.87
N TYR A 161 11.08 -0.40 -4.01
CA TYR A 161 9.93 -0.99 -3.31
C TYR A 161 10.10 -0.98 -1.79
N VAL A 162 11.30 -1.29 -1.30
CA VAL A 162 11.62 -1.20 0.12
C VAL A 162 11.36 0.21 0.65
N GLY A 163 11.81 1.24 -0.08
CA GLY A 163 11.60 2.64 0.30
C GLY A 163 10.12 3.07 0.31
N LEU A 164 9.30 2.46 -0.53
CA LEU A 164 7.85 2.74 -0.59
C LEU A 164 7.08 2.04 0.53
N VAL A 165 7.47 0.80 0.87
CA VAL A 165 6.75 -0.04 1.84
C VAL A 165 7.16 0.26 3.28
N ALA A 166 8.43 0.56 3.51
CA ALA A 166 8.99 0.74 4.85
C ALA A 166 8.25 1.78 5.73
N PRO A 167 7.80 2.94 5.22
CA PRO A 167 7.06 3.92 6.03
C PRO A 167 5.63 3.50 6.39
N THR A 168 5.14 2.41 5.82
CA THR A 168 3.77 1.91 6.01
C THR A 168 3.68 0.94 7.20
N ASN A 169 2.46 0.62 7.65
CA ASN A 169 2.22 -0.41 8.66
C ASN A 169 1.88 -1.79 8.04
N MET A 170 2.34 -2.03 6.82
CA MET A 170 2.04 -3.26 6.10
C MET A 170 2.88 -4.43 6.57
N SER A 171 2.30 -5.63 6.55
CA SER A 171 3.06 -6.88 6.63
C SER A 171 3.74 -7.15 5.29
N VAL A 172 5.02 -7.50 5.34
CA VAL A 172 5.82 -7.76 4.14
C VAL A 172 6.25 -9.22 4.10
N LEU A 173 5.98 -9.90 2.99
CA LEU A 173 6.50 -11.25 2.72
C LEU A 173 7.70 -11.15 1.77
N ILE A 174 8.86 -11.63 2.23
CA ILE A 174 10.10 -11.65 1.44
C ILE A 174 10.40 -13.07 1.00
N ASN A 175 10.22 -13.35 -0.29
CA ASN A 175 10.51 -14.65 -0.89
C ASN A 175 11.82 -14.63 -1.68
N GLY A 176 12.53 -15.75 -1.64
CA GLY A 176 13.77 -15.94 -2.41
C GLY A 176 14.53 -17.19 -1.96
N SER A 177 15.47 -17.67 -2.77
CA SER A 177 16.34 -18.80 -2.44
C SER A 177 17.21 -18.52 -1.23
N SER A 178 17.80 -19.56 -0.63
CA SER A 178 18.75 -19.37 0.46
C SER A 178 19.96 -18.55 -0.03
N GLY A 179 20.44 -17.63 0.82
CA GLY A 179 21.60 -16.79 0.50
C GLY A 179 21.32 -15.56 -0.37
N THR A 180 20.08 -15.30 -0.81
CA THR A 180 19.74 -14.15 -1.68
C THR A 180 19.64 -12.80 -0.95
N GLY A 181 19.98 -12.72 0.33
CA GLY A 181 19.97 -11.45 1.09
C GLY A 181 18.61 -11.03 1.64
N LYS A 182 17.67 -11.97 1.84
CA LYS A 182 16.36 -11.65 2.44
C LYS A 182 16.44 -10.94 3.80
N GLU A 183 17.40 -11.35 4.63
CA GLU A 183 17.66 -10.74 5.94
C GLU A 183 18.07 -9.27 5.79
N TYR A 184 18.93 -8.97 4.82
CA TYR A 184 19.32 -7.59 4.52
C TYR A 184 18.12 -6.73 4.10
N VAL A 185 17.26 -7.27 3.25
CA VAL A 185 16.03 -6.57 2.83
C VAL A 185 15.12 -6.28 4.02
N ALA A 186 14.95 -7.24 4.94
CA ALA A 186 14.17 -7.05 6.16
C ALA A 186 14.77 -5.96 7.08
N HIS A 187 16.09 -5.97 7.29
CA HIS A 187 16.78 -4.91 8.02
C HIS A 187 16.62 -3.55 7.36
N ARG A 188 16.69 -3.49 6.02
CA ARG A 188 16.53 -2.23 5.27
C ARG A 188 15.12 -1.67 5.41
N ILE A 189 14.09 -2.53 5.38
CA ILE A 189 12.71 -2.13 5.65
C ILE A 189 12.59 -1.54 7.05
N HIS A 190 13.16 -2.18 8.07
CA HIS A 190 13.14 -1.67 9.43
C HIS A 190 13.84 -0.31 9.54
N GLN A 191 15.03 -0.15 8.97
CA GLN A 191 15.79 1.11 9.01
C GLN A 191 15.04 2.29 8.37
N LEU A 192 14.24 2.04 7.32
CA LEU A 192 13.47 3.06 6.62
C LEU A 192 12.04 3.21 7.17
N SER A 193 11.64 2.40 8.16
CA SER A 193 10.31 2.43 8.75
C SER A 193 10.17 3.54 9.80
N LYS A 194 8.92 3.84 10.17
CA LYS A 194 8.61 4.73 11.30
C LYS A 194 9.00 4.15 12.67
N ARG A 195 9.51 2.92 12.69
CA ARG A 195 9.92 2.19 13.90
C ARG A 195 11.41 1.90 13.92
N ASN A 196 12.22 2.65 13.17
CA ASN A 196 13.66 2.48 13.09
C ASN A 196 14.39 2.71 14.43
N ASP A 197 13.73 3.39 15.38
CA ASP A 197 14.18 3.61 16.76
C ASP A 197 13.85 2.44 17.70
N LYS A 198 13.10 1.45 17.24
CA LYS A 198 12.70 0.27 18.01
C LYS A 198 13.63 -0.92 17.71
N PRO A 199 13.72 -1.90 18.61
CA PRO A 199 14.53 -3.08 18.36
C PRO A 199 13.99 -3.90 17.16
N PHE A 200 14.91 -4.37 16.31
CA PHE A 200 14.61 -5.36 15.28
C PHE A 200 14.72 -6.75 15.89
N ILE A 201 13.60 -7.49 15.94
CA ILE A 201 13.56 -8.84 16.51
C ILE A 201 13.39 -9.84 15.35
N ALA A 202 14.40 -10.65 15.13
CA ALA A 202 14.35 -11.75 14.17
C ALA A 202 14.06 -13.07 14.92
N VAL A 203 13.06 -13.82 14.45
CA VAL A 203 12.67 -15.10 15.04
C VAL A 203 12.72 -16.18 13.97
N ASP A 204 13.49 -17.23 14.21
CA ASP A 204 13.48 -18.43 13.38
C ASP A 204 12.37 -19.39 13.85
N CYS A 205 11.27 -19.40 13.11
CA CYS A 205 10.13 -20.27 13.41
C CYS A 205 10.48 -21.76 13.37
N GLY A 206 11.54 -22.16 12.65
CA GLY A 206 12.01 -23.54 12.59
C GLY A 206 12.69 -24.01 13.87
N SER A 207 13.22 -23.07 14.66
CA SER A 207 13.91 -23.35 15.93
C SER A 207 12.98 -23.42 17.14
N ILE A 208 11.71 -22.99 16.99
CA ILE A 208 10.74 -22.96 18.09
C ILE A 208 9.96 -24.29 18.12
N PRO A 209 9.97 -25.02 19.26
CA PRO A 209 9.11 -26.19 19.44
C PRO A 209 7.63 -25.81 19.30
N LYS A 210 6.85 -26.66 18.65
CA LYS A 210 5.42 -26.38 18.36
C LYS A 210 4.61 -26.09 19.63
N GLU A 211 4.99 -26.73 20.74
CA GLU A 211 4.34 -26.59 22.05
C GLU A 211 4.57 -25.20 22.67
N LEU A 212 5.69 -24.55 22.34
CA LEU A 212 6.07 -23.25 22.88
C LEU A 212 5.73 -22.09 21.96
N ALA A 213 5.35 -22.36 20.72
CA ALA A 213 5.09 -21.32 19.72
C ALA A 213 4.00 -20.32 20.17
N ALA A 214 2.95 -20.79 20.84
CA ALA A 214 1.88 -19.92 21.34
C ALA A 214 2.34 -18.96 22.44
N SER A 215 3.23 -19.40 23.35
CA SER A 215 3.74 -18.58 24.45
C SER A 215 4.87 -17.63 24.04
N GLU A 216 5.56 -17.92 22.93
CA GLU A 216 6.65 -17.08 22.41
C GLU A 216 6.13 -15.97 21.47
N PHE A 217 4.94 -16.17 20.83
CA PHE A 217 4.38 -15.20 19.89
C PHE A 217 3.22 -14.39 20.46
N PHE A 218 2.57 -14.83 21.53
CA PHE A 218 1.39 -14.22 22.14
C PHE A 218 1.46 -14.16 23.67
#